data_9626f4d1b9c499dd937760d2237540ed
#
_entry.id   9626f4d1b9c499dd937760d2237540ed
#
_cell.length_a   1.000
_cell.length_b   1.000
_cell.length_c   1.000
_cell.angle_alpha   90.00
_cell.angle_beta   90.00
_cell.angle_gamma   90.00
#
_symmetry.space_group_name_H-M   'P 1'
#
loop_
_entity.id
_entity.type
_entity.pdbx_description
1 polymer ?
#
loop_
_entity_poly.entity_id
_entity_poly.type
_entity_poly.pdbx_seq_one_letter_code
_entity_poly.pdbx_strand_id
1 'polypeptide(L)'
;MSDPHGIRMIDVGGKPVTLRTARASARLRAKPETVTRVRAGGLEKGDAIATARLAAVMAAKRTSDIVPLCHPLPLDSVACTIGFESDAVVIETTVRATARTGVEMEALVAATAAALAVYDMCKSIDPGMAVEWVRLEEKTGGIRGDYHRP
;
A
#
# COMPACT_ATOMS: atom_id res chain seq x y z
N MET A 1 8.10 35.48 -9.77
CA MET A 1 8.67 34.16 -10.13
C MET A 1 8.33 33.16 -9.04
N SER A 2 7.88 31.99 -9.40
CA SER A 2 7.66 30.92 -8.46
C SER A 2 8.99 30.37 -7.96
N ASP A 3 9.07 30.06 -6.66
CA ASP A 3 10.20 29.36 -6.08
C ASP A 3 10.22 27.92 -6.63
N PRO A 4 11.29 27.49 -7.33
CA PRO A 4 11.36 26.12 -7.86
C PRO A 4 11.41 25.04 -6.77
N HIS A 5 11.70 25.41 -5.53
CA HIS A 5 11.71 24.50 -4.37
C HIS A 5 10.52 24.72 -3.44
N GLY A 6 9.56 25.58 -3.84
CA GLY A 6 8.34 25.79 -3.09
C GLY A 6 7.43 24.56 -3.12
N ILE A 7 6.69 24.35 -2.02
CA ILE A 7 5.76 23.23 -1.89
C ILE A 7 4.37 23.75 -1.53
N ARG A 8 3.34 23.02 -1.93
CA ARG A 8 1.97 23.33 -1.53
C ARG A 8 1.07 22.11 -1.63
N MET A 9 0.11 22.03 -0.72
CA MET A 9 -1.00 21.09 -0.82
C MET A 9 -2.03 21.65 -1.82
N ILE A 10 -2.47 20.82 -2.77
CA ILE A 10 -3.43 21.25 -3.79
C ILE A 10 -4.80 21.49 -3.16
N ASP A 11 -5.42 22.61 -3.48
CA ASP A 11 -6.79 22.91 -3.05
C ASP A 11 -7.77 22.04 -3.84
N VAL A 12 -8.50 21.17 -3.13
CA VAL A 12 -9.53 20.29 -3.71
C VAL A 12 -10.95 20.73 -3.37
N GLY A 13 -11.10 21.89 -2.72
CA GLY A 13 -12.41 22.39 -2.24
C GLY A 13 -13.47 22.56 -3.32
N GLY A 14 -13.05 22.83 -4.57
CA GLY A 14 -13.95 22.97 -5.71
C GLY A 14 -14.24 21.68 -6.49
N LYS A 15 -13.61 20.56 -6.13
CA LYS A 15 -13.81 19.30 -6.82
C LYS A 15 -15.06 18.57 -6.33
N PRO A 16 -15.77 17.86 -7.21
CA PRO A 16 -16.92 17.06 -6.79
C PRO A 16 -16.49 15.88 -5.93
N VAL A 17 -17.36 15.49 -5.01
CA VAL A 17 -17.21 14.26 -4.22
C VAL A 17 -17.66 13.11 -5.10
N THR A 18 -16.77 12.16 -5.34
CA THR A 18 -17.04 10.97 -6.16
C THR A 18 -16.50 9.72 -5.48
N LEU A 19 -17.01 8.56 -5.87
CA LEU A 19 -16.43 7.29 -5.46
C LEU A 19 -15.05 7.13 -6.11
N ARG A 20 -14.06 6.85 -5.27
CA ARG A 20 -12.66 6.64 -5.67
C ARG A 20 -12.22 5.26 -5.28
N THR A 21 -11.54 4.57 -6.17
CA THR A 21 -10.93 3.27 -5.89
C THR A 21 -9.52 3.26 -6.43
N ALA A 22 -8.60 2.69 -5.69
CA ALA A 22 -7.23 2.46 -6.14
C ALA A 22 -6.77 1.08 -5.69
N ARG A 23 -6.03 0.43 -6.55
CA ARG A 23 -5.39 -0.86 -6.29
C ARG A 23 -3.89 -0.73 -6.53
N ALA A 24 -3.13 -1.15 -5.53
CA ALA A 24 -1.67 -1.15 -5.58
C ALA A 24 -1.13 -2.54 -5.28
N SER A 25 0.09 -2.80 -5.67
CA SER A 25 0.77 -4.03 -5.35
C SER A 25 2.21 -3.79 -4.93
N ALA A 26 2.77 -4.75 -4.19
CA ALA A 26 4.16 -4.75 -3.79
C ALA A 26 4.72 -6.17 -3.91
N ARG A 27 6.00 -6.27 -4.24
CA ARG A 27 6.69 -7.56 -4.32
C ARG A 27 7.86 -7.56 -3.35
N LEU A 28 7.83 -8.47 -2.39
CA LEU A 28 8.90 -8.70 -1.44
C LEU A 28 9.64 -9.97 -1.84
N ARG A 29 10.84 -9.83 -2.37
CA ARG A 29 11.68 -10.97 -2.67
C ARG A 29 12.19 -11.60 -1.38
N ALA A 30 12.11 -12.93 -1.31
CA ALA A 30 12.55 -13.71 -0.16
C ALA A 30 13.06 -15.07 -0.65
N LYS A 31 13.85 -15.72 0.17
CA LYS A 31 14.29 -17.09 -0.11
C LYS A 31 13.07 -18.02 -0.14
N PRO A 32 13.08 -19.07 -0.97
CA PRO A 32 11.96 -20.01 -1.04
C PRO A 32 11.55 -20.62 0.31
N GLU A 33 12.52 -20.94 1.16
CA GLU A 33 12.23 -21.44 2.52
C GLU A 33 11.55 -20.40 3.41
N THR A 34 11.87 -19.12 3.22
CA THR A 34 11.20 -18.02 3.94
C THR A 34 9.76 -17.90 3.49
N VAL A 35 9.50 -17.95 2.19
CA VAL A 35 8.14 -17.91 1.64
C VAL A 35 7.31 -19.06 2.21
N THR A 36 7.88 -20.26 2.26
CA THR A 36 7.23 -21.43 2.86
C THR A 36 6.87 -21.19 4.33
N ARG A 37 7.78 -20.58 5.09
CA ARG A 37 7.56 -20.26 6.51
C ARG A 37 6.44 -19.24 6.71
N VAL A 38 6.42 -18.19 5.90
CA VAL A 38 5.34 -17.19 5.94
C VAL A 38 3.99 -17.85 5.67
N ARG A 39 3.95 -18.71 4.68
CA ARG A 39 2.73 -19.40 4.25
C ARG A 39 2.20 -20.38 5.32
N ALA A 40 3.12 -21.15 5.90
CA ALA A 40 2.78 -22.18 6.87
C ALA A 40 2.53 -21.63 8.28
N GLY A 41 3.05 -20.45 8.59
CA GLY A 41 3.06 -19.90 9.94
C GLY A 41 4.27 -20.39 10.75
N GLY A 42 4.23 -20.23 12.06
CA GLY A 42 5.30 -20.71 12.94
C GLY A 42 6.51 -19.78 13.03
N LEU A 43 6.36 -18.53 12.67
CA LEU A 43 7.37 -17.49 12.91
C LEU A 43 7.38 -17.09 14.38
N GLU A 44 8.53 -16.69 14.88
CA GLU A 44 8.71 -16.31 16.29
C GLU A 44 7.74 -15.20 16.71
N LYS A 45 7.55 -14.19 15.86
CA LYS A 45 6.67 -13.06 16.14
C LYS A 45 5.18 -13.34 15.90
N GLY A 46 4.85 -14.49 15.31
CA GLY A 46 3.47 -14.86 15.05
C GLY A 46 3.10 -14.90 13.57
N ASP A 47 1.84 -14.59 13.26
CA ASP A 47 1.28 -14.70 11.92
C ASP A 47 1.63 -13.45 11.08
N ALA A 48 2.53 -13.64 10.11
CA ALA A 48 2.96 -12.56 9.23
C ALA A 48 1.84 -12.10 8.28
N ILE A 49 0.97 -13.00 7.85
CA ILE A 49 -0.14 -12.65 6.94
C ILE A 49 -1.13 -11.73 7.65
N ALA A 50 -1.56 -12.11 8.84
CA ALA A 50 -2.48 -11.31 9.64
C ALA A 50 -1.87 -9.95 10.00
N THR A 51 -0.59 -9.94 10.38
CA THR A 51 0.12 -8.71 10.73
C THR A 51 0.24 -7.77 9.54
N ALA A 52 0.56 -8.31 8.36
CA ALA A 52 0.65 -7.51 7.13
C ALA A 52 -0.70 -6.89 6.76
N ARG A 53 -1.77 -7.66 6.87
CA ARG A 53 -3.13 -7.15 6.61
C ARG A 53 -3.50 -6.01 7.55
N LEU A 54 -3.20 -6.16 8.83
CA LEU A 54 -3.44 -5.11 9.82
C LEU A 54 -2.60 -3.87 9.53
N ALA A 55 -1.32 -4.06 9.22
CA ALA A 55 -0.41 -2.96 8.86
C ALA A 55 -0.92 -2.18 7.65
N ALA A 56 -1.43 -2.87 6.63
CA ALA A 56 -2.02 -2.23 5.45
C ALA A 56 -3.19 -1.31 5.82
N VAL A 57 -4.11 -1.79 6.64
CA VAL A 57 -5.27 -1.00 7.09
C VAL A 57 -4.83 0.22 7.89
N MET A 58 -3.95 0.03 8.86
CA MET A 58 -3.47 1.12 9.71
C MET A 58 -2.70 2.17 8.91
N ALA A 59 -1.85 1.74 7.98
CA ALA A 59 -1.05 2.64 7.16
C ALA A 59 -1.92 3.45 6.18
N ALA A 60 -2.90 2.82 5.56
CA ALA A 60 -3.84 3.51 4.69
C ALA A 60 -4.53 4.67 5.41
N LYS A 61 -4.96 4.45 6.66
CA LYS A 61 -5.59 5.47 7.50
C LYS A 61 -4.65 6.60 7.91
N ARG A 62 -3.34 6.39 7.86
CA ARG A 62 -2.32 7.34 8.31
C ARG A 62 -1.48 7.89 7.16
N THR A 63 -1.94 7.75 5.95
CA THR A 63 -1.17 8.16 4.76
C THR A 63 -0.78 9.63 4.82
N SER A 64 -1.66 10.52 5.24
CA SER A 64 -1.35 11.95 5.34
C SER A 64 -0.27 12.28 6.38
N ASP A 65 -0.04 11.41 7.36
CA ASP A 65 1.05 11.58 8.34
C ASP A 65 2.42 11.23 7.74
N ILE A 66 2.43 10.47 6.65
CA ILE A 66 3.65 9.98 5.99
C ILE A 66 3.96 10.78 4.74
N VAL A 67 2.94 11.09 3.94
CA VAL A 67 3.05 11.82 2.68
C VAL A 67 2.57 13.25 2.92
N PRO A 68 3.48 14.24 3.03
CA PRO A 68 3.18 15.54 3.62
C PRO A 68 2.09 16.34 2.95
N LEU A 69 1.97 16.25 1.63
CA LEU A 69 1.02 17.07 0.88
C LEU A 69 -0.22 16.30 0.46
N CYS A 70 -0.41 15.12 1.05
CA CYS A 70 -1.60 14.30 0.85
C CYS A 70 -2.70 14.71 1.81
N HIS A 71 -3.93 14.88 1.29
CA HIS A 71 -5.06 15.22 2.14
C HIS A 71 -5.44 14.05 3.05
N PRO A 72 -5.81 14.30 4.31
CA PRO A 72 -6.41 13.24 5.15
C PRO A 72 -7.80 12.90 4.63
N LEU A 73 -8.05 11.63 4.37
CA LEU A 73 -9.32 11.17 3.80
C LEU A 73 -9.97 10.14 4.71
N PRO A 74 -11.30 10.23 4.94
CA PRO A 74 -12.04 9.15 5.55
C PRO A 74 -12.20 8.01 4.53
N LEU A 75 -11.71 6.82 4.86
CA LEU A 75 -11.73 5.68 3.96
C LEU A 75 -12.97 4.82 4.19
N ASP A 76 -13.59 4.36 3.12
CA ASP A 76 -14.76 3.46 3.19
C ASP A 76 -14.33 2.00 3.36
N SER A 77 -13.24 1.60 2.70
CA SER A 77 -12.72 0.24 2.85
C SER A 77 -11.23 0.17 2.49
N VAL A 78 -10.54 -0.75 3.14
CA VAL A 78 -9.18 -1.14 2.84
C VAL A 78 -9.13 -2.66 2.83
N ALA A 79 -8.73 -3.25 1.71
CA ALA A 79 -8.53 -4.68 1.58
C ALA A 79 -7.06 -4.96 1.27
N CYS A 80 -6.54 -6.03 1.83
CA CYS A 80 -5.19 -6.49 1.56
C CYS A 80 -5.20 -7.99 1.35
N THR A 81 -4.71 -8.44 0.20
CA THR A 81 -4.52 -9.85 -0.10
C THR A 81 -3.03 -10.15 -0.24
N ILE A 82 -2.65 -11.34 0.18
CA ILE A 82 -1.27 -11.79 0.15
C ILE A 82 -1.19 -13.07 -0.66
N GLY A 83 -0.39 -13.04 -1.71
CA GLY A 83 -0.08 -14.17 -2.56
C GLY A 83 1.38 -14.55 -2.44
N PHE A 84 1.72 -15.70 -3.00
CA PHE A 84 3.06 -16.25 -2.91
C PHE A 84 3.54 -16.72 -4.28
N GLU A 85 4.77 -16.36 -4.58
CA GLU A 85 5.56 -16.98 -5.64
C GLU A 85 6.67 -17.81 -4.98
N SER A 86 7.42 -18.54 -5.75
CA SER A 86 8.47 -19.41 -5.18
C SER A 86 9.52 -18.63 -4.37
N ASP A 87 9.80 -17.40 -4.78
CA ASP A 87 10.84 -16.55 -4.21
C ASP A 87 10.33 -15.15 -3.82
N ALA A 88 9.04 -15.00 -3.63
CA ALA A 88 8.47 -13.71 -3.25
C ALA A 88 7.13 -13.84 -2.53
N VAL A 89 6.87 -12.86 -1.69
CA VAL A 89 5.54 -12.57 -1.16
C VAL A 89 5.00 -11.39 -1.96
N VAL A 90 3.81 -11.55 -2.54
CA VAL A 90 3.17 -10.52 -3.36
C VAL A 90 1.96 -9.99 -2.61
N ILE A 91 1.90 -8.68 -2.48
CA ILE A 91 0.86 -7.98 -1.73
C ILE A 91 0.03 -7.17 -2.70
N GLU A 92 -1.28 -7.24 -2.55
CA GLU A 92 -2.20 -6.39 -3.28
C GLU A 92 -3.12 -5.69 -2.30
N THR A 93 -3.27 -4.37 -2.45
CA THR A 93 -4.15 -3.55 -1.62
C THR A 93 -5.18 -2.85 -2.50
N THR A 94 -6.39 -2.74 -1.97
CA THR A 94 -7.48 -2.00 -2.61
C THR A 94 -8.08 -1.06 -1.59
N VAL A 95 -8.15 0.22 -1.93
CA VAL A 95 -8.70 1.26 -1.07
C VAL A 95 -9.85 1.94 -1.78
N ARG A 96 -10.93 2.19 -1.05
CA ARG A 96 -12.11 2.90 -1.55
C ARG A 96 -12.45 4.04 -0.61
N ALA A 97 -12.84 5.17 -1.21
CA ALA A 97 -13.32 6.33 -0.48
C ALA A 97 -14.28 7.14 -1.36
N THR A 98 -15.18 7.83 -0.71
CA THR A 98 -16.04 8.84 -1.35
C THR A 98 -15.44 10.19 -0.99
N ALA A 99 -14.75 10.82 -1.95
CA ALA A 99 -13.89 11.95 -1.66
C ALA A 99 -13.69 12.86 -2.87
N ARG A 100 -13.02 13.98 -2.65
CA ARG A 100 -12.69 14.99 -3.67
C ARG A 100 -11.37 14.73 -4.37
N THR A 101 -10.56 13.80 -3.87
CA THR A 101 -9.28 13.41 -4.47
C THR A 101 -9.13 11.89 -4.44
N GLY A 102 -8.20 11.38 -5.22
CA GLY A 102 -7.96 9.95 -5.33
C GLY A 102 -7.32 9.34 -4.10
N VAL A 103 -7.31 8.02 -4.05
CA VAL A 103 -6.79 7.22 -2.95
C VAL A 103 -5.56 6.38 -3.37
N GLU A 104 -4.85 6.82 -4.40
CA GLU A 104 -3.65 6.13 -4.89
C GLU A 104 -2.60 6.01 -3.81
N MET A 105 -2.35 7.10 -3.07
CA MET A 105 -1.31 7.11 -2.04
C MET A 105 -1.68 6.19 -0.87
N GLU A 106 -2.95 6.15 -0.50
CA GLU A 106 -3.44 5.26 0.54
C GLU A 106 -3.21 3.79 0.16
N ALA A 107 -3.46 3.43 -1.09
CA ALA A 107 -3.21 2.08 -1.59
C ALA A 107 -1.73 1.74 -1.64
N LEU A 108 -0.89 2.68 -2.11
CA LEU A 108 0.57 2.50 -2.18
C LEU A 108 1.21 2.41 -0.80
N VAL A 109 0.81 3.27 0.13
CA VAL A 109 1.32 3.24 1.51
C VAL A 109 0.89 1.94 2.20
N ALA A 110 -0.35 1.51 1.99
CA ALA A 110 -0.84 0.25 2.54
C ALA A 110 -0.01 -0.95 2.04
N ALA A 111 0.27 -1.02 0.74
CA ALA A 111 1.06 -2.11 0.17
C ALA A 111 2.50 -2.09 0.69
N THR A 112 3.09 -0.91 0.82
CA THR A 112 4.43 -0.73 1.37
C THR A 112 4.50 -1.20 2.81
N ALA A 113 3.56 -0.78 3.64
CA ALA A 113 3.53 -1.15 5.05
C ALA A 113 3.32 -2.66 5.24
N ALA A 114 2.47 -3.27 4.43
CA ALA A 114 2.27 -4.72 4.45
C ALA A 114 3.57 -5.47 4.13
N ALA A 115 4.30 -5.03 3.10
CA ALA A 115 5.59 -5.63 2.75
C ALA A 115 6.61 -5.47 3.88
N LEU A 116 6.69 -4.30 4.50
CA LEU A 116 7.59 -4.05 5.62
C LEU A 116 7.22 -4.87 6.86
N ALA A 117 5.94 -5.10 7.09
CA ALA A 117 5.50 -5.96 8.20
C ALA A 117 5.98 -7.40 8.00
N VAL A 118 5.88 -7.94 6.80
CA VAL A 118 6.42 -9.27 6.49
C VAL A 118 7.95 -9.27 6.66
N TYR A 119 8.63 -8.25 6.15
CA TYR A 119 10.08 -8.11 6.31
C TYR A 119 10.47 -8.12 7.80
N ASP A 120 9.81 -7.32 8.60
CA ASP A 120 10.12 -7.25 10.04
C ASP A 120 9.96 -8.60 10.73
N MET A 121 8.93 -9.35 10.37
CA MET A 121 8.65 -10.64 10.99
C MET A 121 9.57 -11.75 10.54
N CYS A 122 10.24 -11.60 9.40
CA CYS A 122 11.11 -12.62 8.82
C CYS A 122 12.60 -12.26 8.82
N LYS A 123 12.95 -11.03 9.20
CA LYS A 123 14.34 -10.53 9.07
C LYS A 123 15.36 -11.34 9.83
N SER A 124 14.97 -12.02 10.90
CA SER A 124 15.89 -12.87 11.68
C SER A 124 16.28 -14.14 10.92
N ILE A 125 15.44 -14.63 10.02
CA ILE A 125 15.72 -15.84 9.22
C ILE A 125 16.14 -15.50 7.79
N ASP A 126 15.86 -14.30 7.31
CA ASP A 126 16.17 -13.88 5.95
C ASP A 126 16.41 -12.37 5.88
N PRO A 127 17.60 -11.91 6.31
CA PRO A 127 17.90 -10.47 6.29
C PRO A 127 18.10 -9.90 4.90
N GLY A 128 18.26 -10.74 3.89
CA GLY A 128 18.48 -10.32 2.50
C GLY A 128 17.22 -10.07 1.69
N MET A 129 16.04 -10.12 2.31
CA MET A 129 14.80 -9.77 1.62
C MET A 129 14.85 -8.34 1.09
N ALA A 130 14.15 -8.10 -0.02
CA ALA A 130 14.09 -6.78 -0.63
C ALA A 130 12.69 -6.51 -1.17
N VAL A 131 12.17 -5.33 -0.91
CA VAL A 131 10.98 -4.83 -1.59
C VAL A 131 11.43 -4.40 -2.98
N GLU A 132 11.12 -5.19 -3.98
CA GLU A 132 11.61 -4.95 -5.34
C GLU A 132 10.86 -3.84 -6.04
N TRP A 133 9.56 -3.75 -5.76
CA TRP A 133 8.74 -2.67 -6.28
C TRP A 133 7.45 -2.51 -5.45
N VAL A 134 6.94 -1.30 -5.50
CA VAL A 134 5.59 -0.93 -5.07
C VAL A 134 5.02 -0.10 -6.21
N ARG A 135 3.82 -0.43 -6.69
CA ARG A 135 3.28 0.25 -7.85
C ARG A 135 1.76 0.33 -7.83
N LEU A 136 1.25 1.37 -8.48
CA LEU A 136 -0.17 1.51 -8.73
C LEU A 136 -0.56 0.58 -9.90
N GLU A 137 -1.57 -0.25 -9.67
CA GLU A 137 -2.11 -1.15 -10.69
C GLU A 137 -3.30 -0.52 -11.40
N GLU A 138 -4.17 0.14 -10.62
CA GLU A 138 -5.43 0.67 -11.13
C GLU A 138 -5.93 1.79 -10.24
N LYS A 139 -6.55 2.78 -10.85
CA LYS A 139 -7.40 3.74 -10.12
C LYS A 139 -8.64 4.06 -10.95
N THR A 140 -9.75 4.26 -10.29
CA THR A 140 -11.01 4.66 -10.90
C THR A 140 -11.65 5.79 -10.13
N GLY A 141 -12.48 6.56 -10.82
CA GLY A 141 -13.19 7.72 -10.27
C GLY A 141 -12.45 9.04 -10.52
N GLY A 142 -13.21 10.13 -10.37
CA GLY A 142 -12.71 11.48 -10.59
C GLY A 142 -12.80 11.96 -12.04
N ILE A 143 -12.42 13.23 -12.21
CA ILE A 143 -12.56 13.92 -13.51
C ILE A 143 -11.43 13.63 -14.49
N ARG A 144 -10.30 13.08 -14.02
CA ARG A 144 -9.12 12.78 -14.85
C ARG A 144 -9.18 11.40 -15.51
N GLY A 145 -10.27 10.65 -15.28
CA GLY A 145 -10.46 9.32 -15.82
C GLY A 145 -9.72 8.23 -15.07
N ASP A 146 -9.85 7.02 -15.58
CA ASP A 146 -9.32 5.82 -14.98
C ASP A 146 -7.88 5.56 -15.45
N TYR A 147 -7.14 4.83 -14.64
CA TYR A 147 -5.80 4.35 -14.95
C TYR A 147 -5.75 2.84 -14.74
N HIS A 148 -5.15 2.14 -15.69
CA HIS A 148 -4.84 0.71 -15.60
C HIS A 148 -3.40 0.52 -16.04
N ARG A 149 -2.61 -0.15 -15.21
CA ARG A 149 -1.22 -0.45 -15.57
C ARG A 149 -1.20 -1.40 -16.77
N PRO A 150 -0.44 -1.05 -17.84
CA PRO A 150 -0.31 -1.91 -19.01
C PRO A 150 0.45 -3.21 -18.73
#